data_edf7c64f64923319dcaab8177641d638
#
_entry.id   edf7c64f64923319dcaab8177641d638
#
_cell.length_a   1.000
_cell.length_b   1.000
_cell.length_c   1.000
_cell.angle_alpha   90.00
_cell.angle_beta   90.00
_cell.angle_gamma   90.00
#
_symmetry.space_group_name_H-M   'P 1'
#
loop_
_entity.id
_entity.type
_entity.pdbx_description
1 polymer ?
#
loop_
_entity_poly.entity_id
_entity_poly.type
_entity_poly.pdbx_seq_one_letter_code
_entity_poly.pdbx_strand_id
1 'polypeptide(L)'
;MNDNINKTVNEILESYSKHEQTCRLSEDNIINKSVLIQVLEEIRKLLFPGYFDKNRVREEYIGYIVGDRIEFIQYNLKKQIAKALKGCEKCNDLSYDEVMEKSEKLVYEFLSKIPSIRDYLATDVVAAFNGDPAAYSTDEIILCYPGFFAITVYRVAHELWKLKIPMIPRVLSEYAHGLTGIDIHPGATDR
;
A
#
# COMPACT_ATOMS: atom_id res chain seq x y z
N MET A 1 -18.57 -41.50 -3.74
CA MET A 1 -18.13 -40.12 -4.07
C MET A 1 -17.49 -39.41 -2.88
N ASN A 2 -17.94 -39.66 -1.65
CA ASN A 2 -17.36 -39.06 -0.43
C ASN A 2 -15.97 -39.59 -0.06
N ASP A 3 -15.65 -40.84 -0.25
CA ASP A 3 -14.38 -41.46 0.16
C ASP A 3 -13.16 -40.88 -0.59
N ASN A 4 -13.31 -40.60 -1.90
CA ASN A 4 -12.24 -40.01 -2.68
C ASN A 4 -11.96 -38.56 -2.27
N ILE A 5 -13.01 -37.81 -1.91
CA ILE A 5 -12.84 -36.42 -1.43
C ILE A 5 -12.12 -36.41 -0.07
N ASN A 6 -12.55 -37.28 0.86
CA ASN A 6 -11.91 -37.41 2.16
C ASN A 6 -10.45 -37.82 2.07
N LYS A 7 -10.12 -38.77 1.15
CA LYS A 7 -8.73 -39.14 0.87
C LYS A 7 -7.92 -37.94 0.39
N THR A 8 -8.43 -37.19 -0.59
CA THR A 8 -7.75 -36.02 -1.14
C THR A 8 -7.56 -34.94 -0.06
N VAL A 9 -8.57 -34.70 0.79
CA VAL A 9 -8.46 -33.76 1.93
C VAL A 9 -7.31 -34.17 2.86
N ASN A 10 -7.23 -35.45 3.23
CA ASN A 10 -6.17 -35.93 4.11
C ASN A 10 -4.78 -35.79 3.47
N GLU A 11 -4.64 -36.11 2.18
CA GLU A 11 -3.38 -35.93 1.44
C GLU A 11 -2.94 -34.47 1.40
N ILE A 12 -3.88 -33.52 1.23
CA ILE A 12 -3.60 -32.08 1.28
C ILE A 12 -3.16 -31.66 2.67
N LEU A 13 -3.86 -32.11 3.73
CA LEU A 13 -3.51 -31.78 5.11
C LEU A 13 -2.12 -32.31 5.49
N GLU A 14 -1.77 -33.54 5.06
CA GLU A 14 -0.43 -34.08 5.22
C GLU A 14 0.63 -33.24 4.48
N SER A 15 0.30 -32.73 3.28
CA SER A 15 1.20 -31.84 2.54
C SER A 15 1.48 -30.56 3.30
N TYR A 16 0.49 -29.98 3.99
CA TYR A 16 0.67 -28.77 4.80
C TYR A 16 1.66 -28.99 5.94
N SER A 17 1.59 -30.15 6.62
CA SER A 17 2.53 -30.48 7.70
C SER A 17 3.95 -30.77 7.23
N LYS A 18 4.12 -31.19 5.97
CA LYS A 18 5.44 -31.47 5.37
C LYS A 18 6.16 -30.21 4.86
N HIS A 19 5.42 -29.14 4.62
CA HIS A 19 5.93 -27.90 3.97
C HIS A 19 5.59 -26.66 4.78
N GLU A 20 6.12 -26.57 6.00
CA GLU A 20 5.86 -25.46 6.94
C GLU A 20 6.20 -24.09 6.36
N GLN A 21 7.20 -23.98 5.45
CA GLN A 21 7.58 -22.71 4.81
C GLN A 21 6.46 -22.09 3.97
N THR A 22 5.52 -22.91 3.50
CA THR A 22 4.38 -22.46 2.67
C THR A 22 3.06 -22.50 3.42
N CYS A 23 3.07 -22.85 4.71
CA CYS A 23 1.88 -23.00 5.54
C CYS A 23 1.93 -22.07 6.76
N ARG A 24 0.95 -21.18 6.91
CA ARG A 24 0.87 -20.18 7.98
C ARG A 24 -0.55 -20.09 8.57
N LEU A 25 -1.12 -21.23 8.92
CA LEU A 25 -2.52 -21.32 9.34
C LEU A 25 -2.80 -20.67 10.70
N SER A 26 -1.82 -20.66 11.61
CA SER A 26 -1.98 -20.18 12.99
C SER A 26 -1.30 -18.85 13.29
N GLU A 27 -0.60 -18.26 12.33
CA GLU A 27 0.14 -17.03 12.55
C GLU A 27 -0.65 -15.79 12.12
N ASP A 28 -0.92 -14.91 13.06
CA ASP A 28 -1.58 -13.61 12.80
C ASP A 28 -0.59 -12.53 12.31
N ASN A 29 0.61 -12.96 11.89
CA ASN A 29 1.72 -12.07 11.50
C ASN A 29 1.81 -11.82 9.98
N ILE A 30 0.88 -12.37 9.19
CA ILE A 30 0.88 -12.18 7.74
C ILE A 30 0.13 -10.90 7.37
N ILE A 31 0.80 -10.04 6.62
CA ILE A 31 0.18 -8.84 6.05
C ILE A 31 -0.94 -9.23 5.08
N ASN A 32 -2.01 -8.45 5.08
CA ASN A 32 -3.12 -8.65 4.15
C ASN A 32 -2.97 -7.72 2.94
N LYS A 33 -2.61 -8.30 1.78
CA LYS A 33 -2.42 -7.55 0.53
C LYS A 33 -3.68 -6.75 0.13
N SER A 34 -4.87 -7.32 0.29
CA SER A 34 -6.11 -6.63 -0.08
C SER A 34 -6.36 -5.39 0.78
N VAL A 35 -6.05 -5.46 2.07
CA VAL A 35 -6.14 -4.30 2.98
C VAL A 35 -5.12 -3.23 2.59
N LEU A 36 -3.89 -3.60 2.22
CA LEU A 36 -2.88 -2.65 1.76
C LEU A 36 -3.30 -1.94 0.47
N ILE A 37 -3.95 -2.65 -0.45
CA ILE A 37 -4.49 -2.05 -1.67
C ILE A 37 -5.61 -1.05 -1.34
N GLN A 38 -6.51 -1.37 -0.40
CA GLN A 38 -7.54 -0.43 0.06
C GLN A 38 -6.92 0.82 0.71
N VAL A 39 -5.89 0.65 1.54
CA VAL A 39 -5.14 1.78 2.13
C VAL A 39 -4.52 2.64 1.03
N LEU A 40 -3.90 2.02 0.02
CA LEU A 40 -3.33 2.75 -1.13
C LEU A 40 -4.40 3.55 -1.88
N GLU A 41 -5.58 2.99 -2.11
CA GLU A 41 -6.67 3.70 -2.78
C GLU A 41 -7.17 4.91 -1.95
N GLU A 42 -7.26 4.80 -0.63
CA GLU A 42 -7.61 5.94 0.22
C GLU A 42 -6.49 6.99 0.24
N ILE A 43 -5.21 6.58 0.21
CA ILE A 43 -4.07 7.50 0.04
C ILE A 43 -4.18 8.23 -1.31
N ARG A 44 -4.51 7.54 -2.40
CA ARG A 44 -4.68 8.15 -3.73
C ARG A 44 -5.78 9.21 -3.73
N LYS A 45 -6.89 9.00 -3.01
CA LYS A 45 -7.95 10.01 -2.85
C LYS A 45 -7.50 11.23 -2.03
N LEU A 46 -6.57 11.06 -1.08
CA LEU A 46 -5.93 12.19 -0.40
C LEU A 46 -4.97 12.95 -1.31
N LEU A 47 -4.23 12.23 -2.15
CA LEU A 47 -3.27 12.81 -3.10
C LEU A 47 -3.97 13.56 -4.25
N PHE A 48 -5.12 13.07 -4.70
CA PHE A 48 -5.89 13.61 -5.84
C PHE A 48 -7.37 13.77 -5.47
N PRO A 49 -7.71 14.77 -4.63
CA PRO A 49 -9.08 14.96 -4.18
C PRO A 49 -10.02 15.24 -5.36
N GLY A 50 -11.14 14.52 -5.38
CA GLY A 50 -12.17 14.63 -6.43
C GLY A 50 -11.98 13.72 -7.65
N TYR A 51 -10.78 13.13 -7.86
CA TYR A 51 -10.53 12.26 -9.03
C TYR A 51 -11.04 10.82 -8.86
N PHE A 52 -10.89 10.25 -7.66
CA PHE A 52 -11.16 8.82 -7.42
C PHE A 52 -12.34 8.59 -6.47
N ASP A 53 -13.13 9.61 -6.21
CA ASP A 53 -14.32 9.54 -5.39
C ASP A 53 -15.52 9.05 -6.19
N LYS A 54 -16.33 8.16 -5.58
CA LYS A 54 -17.58 7.69 -6.20
C LYS A 54 -18.61 8.80 -6.36
N ASN A 55 -18.60 9.76 -5.43
CA ASN A 55 -19.53 10.88 -5.38
C ASN A 55 -18.77 12.19 -5.43
N ARG A 56 -19.45 13.24 -5.91
CA ARG A 56 -18.86 14.59 -5.90
C ARG A 56 -18.55 15.03 -4.47
N VAL A 57 -17.29 15.36 -4.24
CA VAL A 57 -16.82 15.95 -2.97
C VAL A 57 -17.20 17.44 -2.97
N ARG A 58 -17.92 17.88 -1.93
CA ARG A 58 -18.24 19.29 -1.73
C ARG A 58 -17.17 19.94 -0.84
N GLU A 59 -16.74 21.12 -1.20
CA GLU A 59 -15.67 21.85 -0.48
C GLU A 59 -15.98 22.03 1.01
N GLU A 60 -17.24 22.32 1.35
CA GLU A 60 -17.70 22.50 2.72
C GLU A 60 -17.50 21.26 3.63
N TYR A 61 -17.43 20.05 3.05
CA TYR A 61 -17.25 18.79 3.79
C TYR A 61 -15.85 18.21 3.66
N ILE A 62 -14.94 18.85 2.94
CA ILE A 62 -13.62 18.28 2.65
C ILE A 62 -12.85 17.92 3.92
N GLY A 63 -12.95 18.73 4.97
CA GLY A 63 -12.29 18.47 6.26
C GLY A 63 -12.74 17.17 6.91
N TYR A 64 -14.05 16.89 6.89
CA TYR A 64 -14.60 15.63 7.42
C TYR A 64 -14.17 14.43 6.59
N ILE A 65 -14.17 14.57 5.26
CA ILE A 65 -13.78 13.51 4.34
C ILE A 65 -12.30 13.17 4.50
N VAL A 66 -11.45 14.18 4.63
CA VAL A 66 -10.01 13.98 4.88
C VAL A 66 -9.79 13.33 6.23
N GLY A 67 -10.52 13.75 7.29
CA GLY A 67 -10.47 13.15 8.61
C GLY A 67 -10.82 11.65 8.60
N ASP A 68 -11.94 11.29 7.98
CA ASP A 68 -12.41 9.90 7.83
C ASP A 68 -11.38 9.02 7.10
N ARG A 69 -10.80 9.52 6.01
CA ARG A 69 -9.73 8.81 5.28
C ARG A 69 -8.48 8.61 6.11
N ILE A 70 -8.05 9.65 6.83
CA ILE A 70 -6.87 9.55 7.72
C ILE A 70 -7.13 8.50 8.79
N GLU A 71 -8.31 8.48 9.41
CA GLU A 71 -8.68 7.48 10.41
C GLU A 71 -8.66 6.06 9.82
N PHE A 72 -9.25 5.87 8.64
CA PHE A 72 -9.22 4.59 7.93
C PHE A 72 -7.79 4.12 7.64
N ILE A 73 -6.95 5.00 7.09
CA ILE A 73 -5.55 4.70 6.77
C ILE A 73 -4.78 4.37 8.05
N GLN A 74 -4.91 5.20 9.09
CA GLN A 74 -4.25 5.01 10.36
C GLN A 74 -4.59 3.64 10.96
N TYR A 75 -5.86 3.32 11.07
CA TYR A 75 -6.32 2.06 11.66
C TYR A 75 -5.79 0.83 10.91
N ASN A 76 -5.93 0.83 9.59
CA ASN A 76 -5.58 -0.32 8.77
C ASN A 76 -4.06 -0.44 8.57
N LEU A 77 -3.37 0.65 8.25
CA LEU A 77 -1.93 0.65 8.02
C LEU A 77 -1.16 0.29 9.30
N LYS A 78 -1.58 0.81 10.47
CA LYS A 78 -1.01 0.45 11.78
C LYS A 78 -1.02 -1.06 11.99
N LYS A 79 -2.15 -1.73 11.73
CA LYS A 79 -2.26 -3.18 11.87
C LYS A 79 -1.35 -3.94 10.90
N GLN A 80 -1.25 -3.48 9.65
CA GLN A 80 -0.38 -4.12 8.66
C GLN A 80 1.10 -3.91 9.00
N ILE A 81 1.49 -2.73 9.49
CA ILE A 81 2.86 -2.46 9.95
C ILE A 81 3.19 -3.35 11.15
N ALA A 82 2.28 -3.48 12.13
CA ALA A 82 2.48 -4.35 13.27
C ALA A 82 2.72 -5.82 12.85
N LYS A 83 1.94 -6.32 11.89
CA LYS A 83 2.13 -7.65 11.32
C LYS A 83 3.50 -7.77 10.61
N ALA A 84 3.86 -6.78 9.80
CA ALA A 84 5.13 -6.77 9.09
C ALA A 84 6.34 -6.73 10.05
N LEU A 85 6.25 -5.97 11.14
CA LEU A 85 7.30 -5.91 12.17
C LEU A 85 7.43 -7.25 12.91
N LYS A 86 6.32 -7.88 13.28
CA LYS A 86 6.35 -9.21 13.93
C LYS A 86 6.87 -10.30 13.01
N GLY A 87 6.64 -10.22 11.70
CA GLY A 87 7.20 -11.15 10.73
C GLY A 87 8.67 -10.90 10.38
N CYS A 88 9.30 -9.88 10.95
CA CYS A 88 10.69 -9.54 10.71
C CYS A 88 11.58 -10.05 11.85
N GLU A 89 12.55 -10.93 11.54
CA GLU A 89 13.49 -11.51 12.54
C GLU A 89 14.17 -10.46 13.42
N LYS A 90 14.47 -9.29 12.88
CA LYS A 90 15.12 -8.17 13.59
C LYS A 90 14.23 -7.49 14.64
N CYS A 91 12.94 -7.80 14.67
CA CYS A 91 11.96 -7.18 15.57
C CYS A 91 11.30 -8.21 16.51
N ASN A 92 11.77 -9.45 16.53
CA ASN A 92 11.18 -10.55 17.32
C ASN A 92 11.23 -10.32 18.84
N ASP A 93 12.13 -9.46 19.32
CA ASP A 93 12.32 -9.21 20.76
C ASP A 93 11.32 -8.19 21.32
N LEU A 94 10.50 -7.56 20.48
CA LEU A 94 9.53 -6.53 20.90
C LEU A 94 8.24 -7.19 21.44
N SER A 95 7.76 -6.69 22.58
CA SER A 95 6.44 -7.03 23.09
C SER A 95 5.33 -6.56 22.17
N TYR A 96 4.11 -7.05 22.36
CA TYR A 96 2.95 -6.64 21.57
C TYR A 96 2.71 -5.13 21.65
N ASP A 97 2.78 -4.56 22.87
CA ASP A 97 2.52 -3.13 23.10
C ASP A 97 3.59 -2.25 22.45
N GLU A 98 4.86 -2.63 22.52
CA GLU A 98 5.97 -1.93 21.85
C GLU A 98 5.83 -1.95 20.33
N VAL A 99 5.40 -3.08 19.75
CA VAL A 99 5.13 -3.18 18.31
C VAL A 99 3.97 -2.26 17.92
N MET A 100 2.90 -2.22 18.71
CA MET A 100 1.74 -1.38 18.43
C MET A 100 2.06 0.11 18.52
N GLU A 101 2.82 0.52 19.55
CA GLU A 101 3.29 1.91 19.73
C GLU A 101 4.21 2.34 18.58
N LYS A 102 5.18 1.48 18.22
CA LYS A 102 6.09 1.72 17.09
C LYS A 102 5.33 1.85 15.78
N SER A 103 4.34 0.97 15.55
CA SER A 103 3.51 1.00 14.34
C SER A 103 2.72 2.30 14.24
N GLU A 104 2.18 2.78 15.34
CA GLU A 104 1.45 4.05 15.40
C GLU A 104 2.35 5.24 15.06
N LYS A 105 3.53 5.32 15.64
CA LYS A 105 4.53 6.36 15.32
C LYS A 105 4.89 6.37 13.83
N LEU A 106 5.14 5.18 13.25
CA LEU A 106 5.46 5.05 11.82
C LEU A 106 4.33 5.51 10.91
N VAL A 107 3.07 5.23 11.29
CA VAL A 107 1.91 5.74 10.53
C VAL A 107 1.83 7.25 10.59
N TYR A 108 2.01 7.88 11.77
CA TYR A 108 2.00 9.34 11.89
C TYR A 108 3.13 9.99 11.08
N GLU A 109 4.34 9.42 11.14
CA GLU A 109 5.46 9.90 10.33
C GLU A 109 5.14 9.79 8.83
N PHE A 110 4.57 8.70 8.38
CA PHE A 110 4.15 8.53 6.99
C PHE A 110 3.07 9.54 6.59
N LEU A 111 2.00 9.68 7.38
CA LEU A 111 0.91 10.61 7.08
C LEU A 111 1.40 12.06 6.99
N SER A 112 2.42 12.44 7.78
CA SER A 112 3.06 13.76 7.71
C SER A 112 3.76 14.02 6.37
N LYS A 113 4.04 12.97 5.57
CA LYS A 113 4.67 13.09 4.23
C LYS A 113 3.66 13.28 3.10
N ILE A 114 2.37 13.08 3.35
CA ILE A 114 1.34 13.22 2.30
C ILE A 114 1.40 14.58 1.59
N PRO A 115 1.55 15.73 2.28
CA PRO A 115 1.67 17.01 1.59
C PRO A 115 2.88 17.06 0.64
N SER A 116 4.06 16.64 1.07
CA SER A 116 5.25 16.63 0.22
C SER A 116 5.16 15.65 -0.95
N ILE A 117 4.52 14.50 -0.76
CA ILE A 117 4.22 13.56 -1.87
C ILE A 117 3.32 14.27 -2.91
N ARG A 118 2.33 15.04 -2.47
CA ARG A 118 1.46 15.82 -3.37
C ARG A 118 2.24 16.85 -4.17
N ASP A 119 3.18 17.56 -3.53
CA ASP A 119 4.02 18.55 -4.21
C ASP A 119 4.83 17.92 -5.34
N TYR A 120 5.45 16.75 -5.08
CA TYR A 120 6.16 16.00 -6.13
C TYR A 120 5.23 15.55 -7.25
N LEU A 121 4.08 14.96 -6.90
CA LEU A 121 3.11 14.48 -7.90
C LEU A 121 2.53 15.61 -8.76
N ALA A 122 2.38 16.81 -8.20
CA ALA A 122 1.97 17.98 -8.97
C ALA A 122 3.01 18.33 -10.05
N THR A 123 4.31 18.23 -9.73
CA THR A 123 5.38 18.43 -10.71
C THR A 123 5.44 17.29 -11.73
N ASP A 124 5.22 16.05 -11.30
CA ASP A 124 5.23 14.87 -12.18
C ASP A 124 4.10 14.92 -13.22
N VAL A 125 2.90 15.34 -12.81
CA VAL A 125 1.75 15.53 -13.73
C VAL A 125 2.09 16.56 -14.80
N VAL A 126 2.66 17.71 -14.43
CA VAL A 126 3.05 18.76 -15.36
C VAL A 126 4.15 18.28 -16.31
N ALA A 127 5.14 17.56 -15.77
CA ALA A 127 6.23 17.01 -16.60
C ALA A 127 5.70 15.96 -17.58
N ALA A 128 4.79 15.08 -17.17
CA ALA A 128 4.18 14.09 -18.05
C ALA A 128 3.34 14.75 -19.15
N PHE A 129 2.55 15.77 -18.82
CA PHE A 129 1.76 16.51 -19.78
C PHE A 129 2.63 17.25 -20.81
N ASN A 130 3.69 17.92 -20.35
CA ASN A 130 4.61 18.65 -21.24
C ASN A 130 5.48 17.72 -22.11
N GLY A 131 5.72 16.49 -21.63
CA GLY A 131 6.53 15.50 -22.34
C GLY A 131 5.79 14.69 -23.40
N ASP A 132 4.46 14.69 -23.37
CA ASP A 132 3.62 13.93 -24.31
C ASP A 132 2.75 14.87 -25.16
N PRO A 133 3.12 15.11 -26.45
CA PRO A 133 2.33 15.94 -27.36
C PRO A 133 0.91 15.41 -27.62
N ALA A 134 0.64 14.14 -27.32
CA ALA A 134 -0.67 13.52 -27.49
C ALA A 134 -1.56 13.66 -26.25
N ALA A 135 -1.03 14.10 -25.12
CA ALA A 135 -1.81 14.29 -23.91
C ALA A 135 -2.82 15.42 -24.06
N TYR A 136 -4.08 15.13 -23.79
CA TYR A 136 -5.17 16.08 -23.93
C TYR A 136 -5.29 17.04 -22.75
N SER A 137 -5.01 16.56 -21.52
CA SER A 137 -5.09 17.35 -20.30
C SER A 137 -4.30 16.70 -19.16
N THR A 138 -4.05 17.45 -18.10
CA THR A 138 -3.49 16.91 -16.85
C THR A 138 -4.43 15.90 -16.17
N ASP A 139 -5.76 16.04 -16.38
CA ASP A 139 -6.74 15.08 -15.86
C ASP A 139 -6.58 13.71 -16.53
N GLU A 140 -6.29 13.69 -17.84
CA GLU A 140 -6.00 12.46 -18.56
C GLU A 140 -4.76 11.76 -18.02
N ILE A 141 -3.70 12.50 -17.71
CA ILE A 141 -2.49 11.96 -17.08
C ILE A 141 -2.84 11.26 -15.76
N ILE A 142 -3.61 11.93 -14.90
CA ILE A 142 -3.97 11.41 -13.58
C ILE A 142 -4.87 10.17 -13.69
N LEU A 143 -5.83 10.18 -14.62
CA LEU A 143 -6.86 9.14 -14.72
C LEU A 143 -6.42 7.94 -15.56
N CYS A 144 -5.62 8.16 -16.61
CA CYS A 144 -5.42 7.15 -17.65
C CYS A 144 -3.98 6.63 -17.78
N TYR A 145 -2.96 7.39 -17.36
CA TYR A 145 -1.57 7.01 -17.65
C TYR A 145 -1.04 5.95 -16.66
N PRO A 146 -0.70 4.74 -17.15
CA PRO A 146 -0.11 3.71 -16.29
C PRO A 146 1.21 4.16 -15.67
N GLY A 147 2.03 4.92 -16.40
CA GLY A 147 3.28 5.47 -15.90
C GLY A 147 3.08 6.39 -14.70
N PHE A 148 2.06 7.25 -14.76
CA PHE A 148 1.74 8.15 -13.67
C PHE A 148 1.20 7.40 -12.44
N PHE A 149 0.42 6.34 -12.64
CA PHE A 149 0.01 5.45 -11.56
C PHE A 149 1.23 4.77 -10.89
N ALA A 150 2.16 4.23 -11.70
CA ALA A 150 3.37 3.60 -11.18
C ALA A 150 4.23 4.58 -10.36
N ILE A 151 4.42 5.82 -10.83
CA ILE A 151 5.11 6.89 -10.10
C ILE A 151 4.39 7.25 -8.79
N THR A 152 3.06 7.36 -8.83
CA THR A 152 2.26 7.64 -7.63
C THR A 152 2.49 6.58 -6.55
N VAL A 153 2.40 5.30 -6.93
CA VAL A 153 2.63 4.19 -5.99
C VAL A 153 4.09 4.15 -5.52
N TYR A 154 5.04 4.39 -6.42
CA TYR A 154 6.47 4.49 -6.07
C TYR A 154 6.71 5.55 -4.99
N ARG A 155 6.19 6.77 -5.13
CA ARG A 155 6.40 7.84 -4.15
C ARG A 155 5.82 7.47 -2.78
N VAL A 156 4.65 6.84 -2.73
CA VAL A 156 4.06 6.31 -1.48
C VAL A 156 4.95 5.20 -0.88
N ALA A 157 5.33 4.23 -1.70
CA ALA A 157 6.16 3.10 -1.26
C ALA A 157 7.56 3.55 -0.82
N HIS A 158 8.13 4.57 -1.47
CA HIS A 158 9.43 5.16 -1.13
C HIS A 158 9.44 5.77 0.28
N GLU A 159 8.42 6.56 0.65
CA GLU A 159 8.34 7.10 2.00
C GLU A 159 8.19 6.00 3.06
N LEU A 160 7.38 4.97 2.81
CA LEU A 160 7.29 3.80 3.69
C LEU A 160 8.62 3.03 3.79
N TRP A 161 9.37 2.95 2.68
CA TRP A 161 10.69 2.32 2.65
C TRP A 161 11.73 3.10 3.45
N LYS A 162 11.74 4.43 3.35
CA LYS A 162 12.61 5.32 4.14
C LYS A 162 12.38 5.16 5.64
N LEU A 163 11.14 4.90 6.05
CA LEU A 163 10.77 4.58 7.43
C LEU A 163 11.16 3.14 7.84
N LYS A 164 11.82 2.38 6.95
CA LYS A 164 12.28 1.01 7.18
C LYS A 164 11.15 0.04 7.55
N ILE A 165 9.96 0.28 7.02
CA ILE A 165 8.81 -0.62 7.19
C ILE A 165 9.07 -1.88 6.35
N PRO A 166 9.05 -3.10 6.94
CA PRO A 166 9.31 -4.32 6.20
C PRO A 166 8.19 -4.67 5.24
N MET A 167 8.49 -5.30 4.12
CA MET A 167 7.58 -5.92 3.15
C MET A 167 6.56 -4.98 2.48
N ILE A 168 5.89 -4.10 3.22
CA ILE A 168 4.78 -3.26 2.73
C ILE A 168 5.19 -2.44 1.49
N PRO A 169 6.33 -1.72 1.49
CA PRO A 169 6.77 -0.99 0.29
C PRO A 169 6.88 -1.88 -0.95
N ARG A 170 7.43 -3.09 -0.78
CA ARG A 170 7.58 -4.04 -1.88
C ARG A 170 6.23 -4.57 -2.38
N VAL A 171 5.29 -4.87 -1.47
CA VAL A 171 3.94 -5.31 -1.85
C VAL A 171 3.22 -4.27 -2.70
N LEU A 172 3.37 -2.98 -2.37
CA LEU A 172 2.78 -1.88 -3.13
C LEU A 172 3.45 -1.73 -4.52
N SER A 173 4.78 -1.81 -4.60
CA SER A 173 5.51 -1.75 -5.88
C SER A 173 5.13 -2.92 -6.79
N GLU A 174 5.07 -4.14 -6.27
CA GLU A 174 4.65 -5.32 -7.05
C GLU A 174 3.19 -5.22 -7.50
N TYR A 175 2.33 -4.58 -6.71
CA TYR A 175 0.95 -4.31 -7.14
C TYR A 175 0.92 -3.36 -8.34
N ALA A 176 1.67 -2.27 -8.30
CA ALA A 176 1.76 -1.32 -9.41
C ALA A 176 2.40 -1.98 -10.65
N HIS A 177 3.49 -2.73 -10.47
CA HIS A 177 4.11 -3.49 -11.55
C HIS A 177 3.12 -4.44 -12.23
N GLY A 178 2.35 -5.20 -11.44
CA GLY A 178 1.35 -6.13 -12.00
C GLY A 178 0.26 -5.46 -12.83
N LEU A 179 -0.06 -4.18 -12.56
CA LEU A 179 -1.08 -3.42 -13.30
C LEU A 179 -0.51 -2.66 -14.51
N THR A 180 0.75 -2.25 -14.45
CA THR A 180 1.33 -1.30 -15.42
C THR A 180 2.44 -1.89 -16.28
N GLY A 181 3.05 -3.00 -15.84
CA GLY A 181 4.28 -3.54 -16.41
C GLY A 181 5.54 -2.73 -16.03
N ILE A 182 5.40 -1.67 -15.21
CA ILE A 182 6.50 -0.78 -14.80
C ILE A 182 6.97 -1.20 -13.43
N ASP A 183 8.24 -1.62 -13.33
CA ASP A 183 8.88 -2.01 -12.06
C ASP A 183 9.78 -0.88 -11.55
N ILE A 184 9.40 -0.28 -10.41
CA ILE A 184 10.20 0.72 -9.72
C ILE A 184 10.45 0.23 -8.30
N HIS A 185 11.72 -0.04 -7.98
CA HIS A 185 12.08 -0.45 -6.63
C HIS A 185 11.80 0.68 -5.61
N PRO A 186 11.19 0.40 -4.43
CA PRO A 186 10.86 1.45 -3.46
C PRO A 186 12.08 2.25 -2.96
N GLY A 187 13.26 1.66 -2.99
CA GLY A 187 14.51 2.31 -2.61
C GLY A 187 15.22 3.04 -3.75
N ALA A 188 14.64 3.12 -4.94
CA ALA A 188 15.20 3.92 -6.02
C ALA A 188 15.24 5.41 -5.61
N THR A 189 16.26 6.13 -6.06
CA THR A 189 16.42 7.57 -5.83
C THR A 189 16.53 8.26 -7.17
N ASP A 190 15.77 9.33 -7.36
CA ASP A 190 15.97 10.25 -8.47
C ASP A 190 17.34 10.92 -8.30
N ARG A 191 18.17 10.88 -9.33
CA ARG A 191 19.47 11.58 -9.39
C ARG A 191 19.33 12.85 -10.21
#